data_596e0bab1fa17ffdbc0684bbd9cbff31
#
_entry.id   596e0bab1fa17ffdbc0684bbd9cbff31
#
_cell.length_a   1.000
_cell.length_b   1.000
_cell.length_c   1.000
_cell.angle_alpha   90.00
_cell.angle_beta   90.00
_cell.angle_gamma   90.00
#
_symmetry.space_group_name_H-M   'P 1'
#
loop_
_entity.id
_entity.type
_entity.pdbx_description
1 polymer ?
#
loop_
_entity_poly.entity_id
_entity_poly.type
_entity_poly.pdbx_seq_one_letter_code
_entity_poly.pdbx_strand_id
1 'polypeptide(L)'
;MGFSFGSSMKNKTITVKVAKDATLNGKTGDVQVTLNQYGNATGLTYTQTLHAYNQSVTNAVYFINVNSGTTETKGTWMTLANNGKLNVSSVLDSLTKQYNAVQYSNNAFNKIGITTPAADVTSELKKAGVDVDASGNFTAPDTFTVTLNAKSDVNGKTASLPVVVTVPNGKSTVVPSVSKTVMHNAYFYDKNAKRVGTDKLTRYNSVTVSPKTTTINGKAYYEVVENGKLSGKFINADNIDGTKRTLKHNAYVYKTSKKRANKVVLKKGDKVTTYGGTYTFKNGKQYYKIGNNTEKTYVKASNF
;
A
#
# COMPACT_ATOMS: atom_id res chain seq x y z
N MET A 1 -33.11 -19.37 8.22
CA MET A 1 -33.01 -18.17 9.09
C MET A 1 -33.44 -18.57 10.51
N GLY A 2 -32.62 -18.33 11.52
CA GLY A 2 -32.95 -18.65 12.91
C GLY A 2 -33.11 -17.38 13.74
N PHE A 3 -34.15 -17.32 14.55
CA PHE A 3 -34.40 -16.21 15.45
C PHE A 3 -34.25 -16.70 16.91
N SER A 4 -33.54 -15.92 17.72
CA SER A 4 -33.39 -16.22 19.15
C SER A 4 -34.14 -15.19 19.98
N PHE A 5 -34.95 -15.64 20.91
CA PHE A 5 -35.79 -14.78 21.73
C PHE A 5 -35.47 -14.95 23.22
N GLY A 6 -35.46 -13.82 23.94
CA GLY A 6 -35.28 -13.57 25.36
C GLY A 6 -35.16 -14.74 26.37
N SER A 7 -35.11 -14.46 27.65
CA SER A 7 -34.73 -15.44 28.69
C SER A 7 -35.65 -16.67 28.79
N SER A 8 -36.91 -16.58 28.51
CA SER A 8 -37.88 -17.70 28.48
C SER A 8 -37.85 -18.50 27.19
N MET A 9 -37.22 -17.96 26.13
CA MET A 9 -37.08 -18.57 24.82
C MET A 9 -35.60 -18.76 24.44
N LYS A 10 -34.72 -18.63 25.41
CA LYS A 10 -33.27 -18.83 25.23
C LYS A 10 -33.02 -20.22 24.61
N ASN A 11 -32.27 -20.27 23.53
CA ASN A 11 -31.95 -21.48 22.75
C ASN A 11 -33.12 -22.07 21.93
N LYS A 12 -34.23 -21.34 21.72
CA LYS A 12 -35.25 -21.74 20.75
C LYS A 12 -34.97 -21.08 19.41
N THR A 13 -34.95 -21.87 18.37
CA THR A 13 -34.77 -21.42 16.98
C THR A 13 -36.06 -21.59 16.22
N ILE A 14 -36.56 -20.53 15.62
CA ILE A 14 -37.68 -20.59 14.67
C ILE A 14 -37.06 -20.64 13.28
N THR A 15 -37.36 -21.68 12.51
CA THR A 15 -36.96 -21.78 11.11
C THR A 15 -38.15 -21.40 10.24
N VAL A 16 -38.02 -20.30 9.50
CA VAL A 16 -38.99 -19.90 8.49
C VAL A 16 -38.53 -20.48 7.15
N LYS A 17 -39.31 -21.36 6.56
CA LYS A 17 -39.09 -21.87 5.21
C LYS A 17 -39.97 -21.07 4.25
N VAL A 18 -39.37 -20.51 3.22
CA VAL A 18 -40.12 -19.94 2.11
C VAL A 18 -40.69 -21.12 1.31
N ALA A 19 -41.95 -21.04 0.93
CA ALA A 19 -42.61 -22.09 0.13
C ALA A 19 -41.86 -22.29 -1.19
N LYS A 20 -41.83 -23.54 -1.71
CA LYS A 20 -41.07 -23.93 -2.90
C LYS A 20 -41.51 -23.18 -4.16
N ASP A 21 -42.70 -22.67 -4.17
CA ASP A 21 -43.38 -21.92 -5.24
C ASP A 21 -43.42 -20.40 -5.01
N ALA A 22 -42.77 -19.93 -3.92
CA ALA A 22 -42.72 -18.50 -3.65
C ALA A 22 -41.88 -17.78 -4.69
N THR A 23 -42.51 -16.88 -5.42
CA THR A 23 -41.91 -16.12 -6.53
C THR A 23 -41.42 -14.75 -6.05
N LEU A 24 -40.35 -14.74 -5.29
CA LEU A 24 -39.71 -13.46 -4.96
C LEU A 24 -38.75 -12.97 -6.06
N ASN A 25 -38.27 -13.83 -6.93
CA ASN A 25 -37.50 -13.53 -8.18
C ASN A 25 -36.63 -12.26 -8.11
N GLY A 26 -35.69 -12.21 -7.16
CA GLY A 26 -34.81 -11.05 -6.98
C GLY A 26 -35.45 -9.82 -6.31
N LYS A 27 -36.71 -9.90 -5.93
CA LYS A 27 -37.37 -8.84 -5.16
C LYS A 27 -37.07 -8.99 -3.66
N THR A 28 -37.00 -7.86 -3.00
CA THR A 28 -36.95 -7.81 -1.53
C THR A 28 -38.35 -7.92 -0.98
N GLY A 29 -38.54 -8.75 0.01
CA GLY A 29 -39.83 -8.89 0.68
C GLY A 29 -39.64 -8.93 2.19
N ASP A 30 -40.59 -8.34 2.91
CA ASP A 30 -40.63 -8.39 4.38
C ASP A 30 -41.50 -9.55 4.83
N VAL A 31 -40.93 -10.35 5.75
CA VAL A 31 -41.67 -11.42 6.43
C VAL A 31 -41.92 -10.98 7.85
N GLN A 32 -43.22 -10.93 8.22
CA GLN A 32 -43.65 -10.63 9.57
C GLN A 32 -43.87 -11.94 10.33
N VAL A 33 -43.24 -12.09 11.48
CA VAL A 33 -43.39 -13.23 12.37
C VAL A 33 -44.11 -12.77 13.63
N THR A 34 -45.28 -13.30 13.89
CA THR A 34 -46.01 -13.10 15.15
C THR A 34 -45.70 -14.23 16.10
N LEU A 35 -45.29 -13.91 17.31
CA LEU A 35 -45.02 -14.92 18.34
C LEU A 35 -46.30 -15.28 19.05
N ASN A 36 -46.55 -16.59 19.12
CA ASN A 36 -47.65 -17.14 19.90
C ASN A 36 -47.08 -17.89 21.12
N GLN A 37 -47.72 -17.64 22.29
CA GLN A 37 -47.45 -18.37 23.50
C GLN A 37 -48.70 -19.19 23.85
N TYR A 38 -48.56 -20.51 23.94
CA TYR A 38 -49.68 -21.41 24.21
C TYR A 38 -50.90 -21.22 23.27
N GLY A 39 -50.64 -20.93 21.99
CA GLY A 39 -51.67 -20.71 21.00
C GLY A 39 -52.25 -19.29 20.97
N ASN A 40 -51.87 -18.41 21.91
CA ASN A 40 -52.29 -17.03 21.95
C ASN A 40 -51.19 -16.10 21.40
N ALA A 41 -51.60 -15.10 20.58
CA ALA A 41 -50.68 -14.12 20.08
C ALA A 41 -50.13 -13.27 21.25
N THR A 42 -48.81 -13.15 21.35
CA THR A 42 -48.13 -12.37 22.39
C THR A 42 -48.14 -10.86 22.11
N GLY A 43 -48.62 -10.45 20.95
CA GLY A 43 -48.54 -9.05 20.47
C GLY A 43 -47.12 -8.65 20.00
N LEU A 44 -46.14 -9.54 20.14
CA LEU A 44 -44.79 -9.28 19.66
C LEU A 44 -44.69 -9.69 18.21
N THR A 45 -44.25 -8.79 17.34
CA THR A 45 -43.97 -9.01 15.92
C THR A 45 -42.51 -8.72 15.64
N TYR A 46 -41.93 -9.49 14.74
CA TYR A 46 -40.58 -9.28 14.22
C TYR A 46 -40.65 -9.25 12.70
N THR A 47 -40.06 -8.22 12.08
CA THR A 47 -39.98 -8.08 10.64
C THR A 47 -38.58 -8.39 10.17
N GLN A 48 -38.42 -9.30 9.22
CA GLN A 48 -37.18 -9.63 8.57
C GLN A 48 -37.29 -9.42 7.07
N THR A 49 -36.37 -8.63 6.54
CA THR A 49 -36.26 -8.46 5.09
C THR A 49 -35.57 -9.68 4.48
N LEU A 50 -36.21 -10.29 3.50
CA LEU A 50 -35.69 -11.43 2.75
C LEU A 50 -35.24 -10.98 1.36
N HIS A 51 -34.04 -11.43 0.97
CA HIS A 51 -33.56 -11.32 -0.40
C HIS A 51 -33.63 -12.69 -1.07
N ALA A 52 -34.46 -12.80 -2.11
CA ALA A 52 -34.52 -14.00 -2.93
C ALA A 52 -33.71 -13.81 -4.21
N TYR A 53 -32.80 -14.73 -4.48
CA TYR A 53 -31.99 -14.72 -5.68
C TYR A 53 -32.53 -15.71 -6.71
N ASN A 54 -32.61 -15.30 -7.97
CA ASN A 54 -32.93 -16.19 -9.08
C ASN A 54 -31.67 -16.93 -9.52
N GLN A 55 -31.52 -18.18 -9.08
CA GLN A 55 -30.35 -19.02 -9.39
C GLN A 55 -30.21 -19.40 -10.86
N SER A 56 -31.29 -19.28 -11.66
CA SER A 56 -31.23 -19.51 -13.12
C SER A 56 -30.57 -18.32 -13.86
N VAL A 57 -30.45 -17.14 -13.23
CA VAL A 57 -29.73 -16.01 -13.81
C VAL A 57 -28.26 -16.11 -13.40
N THR A 58 -27.41 -16.46 -14.37
CA THR A 58 -25.96 -16.65 -14.11
C THR A 58 -25.11 -15.46 -14.50
N ASN A 59 -25.71 -14.42 -15.08
CA ASN A 59 -24.98 -13.25 -15.57
C ASN A 59 -24.21 -12.50 -14.46
N ALA A 60 -23.00 -12.08 -14.78
CA ALA A 60 -22.15 -11.32 -13.88
C ALA A 60 -22.60 -9.85 -13.78
N VAL A 61 -22.19 -9.19 -12.69
CA VAL A 61 -22.28 -7.74 -12.55
C VAL A 61 -20.99 -7.12 -13.10
N TYR A 62 -21.12 -6.01 -13.82
CA TYR A 62 -20.00 -5.26 -14.39
C TYR A 62 -20.11 -3.80 -14.00
N PHE A 63 -18.95 -3.14 -13.88
CA PHE A 63 -18.91 -1.69 -13.83
C PHE A 63 -18.72 -1.14 -15.25
N ILE A 64 -19.43 -0.08 -15.57
CA ILE A 64 -19.27 0.69 -16.82
C ILE A 64 -18.96 2.14 -16.50
N ASN A 65 -18.15 2.76 -17.35
CA ASN A 65 -17.99 4.21 -17.34
C ASN A 65 -19.20 4.85 -18.03
N VAL A 66 -19.87 5.78 -17.37
CA VAL A 66 -21.11 6.42 -17.85
C VAL A 66 -20.87 7.19 -19.15
N ASN A 67 -19.70 7.82 -19.30
CA ASN A 67 -19.40 8.65 -20.47
C ASN A 67 -19.03 7.85 -21.71
N SER A 68 -18.32 6.72 -21.55
CA SER A 68 -17.87 5.90 -22.68
C SER A 68 -18.74 4.67 -22.92
N GLY A 69 -19.54 4.26 -21.94
CA GLY A 69 -20.31 3.01 -21.99
C GLY A 69 -19.45 1.75 -21.93
N THR A 70 -18.14 1.88 -21.71
CA THR A 70 -17.21 0.74 -21.66
C THR A 70 -17.18 0.07 -20.29
N THR A 71 -17.02 -1.26 -20.31
CA THR A 71 -16.78 -2.03 -19.08
C THR A 71 -15.43 -1.70 -18.48
N GLU A 72 -15.40 -1.55 -17.16
CA GLU A 72 -14.19 -1.20 -16.41
C GLU A 72 -13.88 -2.27 -15.36
N THR A 73 -12.61 -2.64 -15.26
CA THR A 73 -12.07 -3.51 -14.20
C THR A 73 -11.19 -2.75 -13.24
N LYS A 74 -10.69 -1.58 -13.67
CA LYS A 74 -10.04 -0.56 -12.85
C LYS A 74 -10.64 0.77 -13.26
N GLY A 75 -11.02 1.58 -12.29
CA GLY A 75 -11.50 2.93 -12.58
C GLY A 75 -10.40 3.77 -13.22
N THR A 76 -10.77 4.56 -14.20
CA THR A 76 -9.90 5.60 -14.76
C THR A 76 -9.63 6.67 -13.71
N TRP A 77 -8.51 7.38 -13.87
CA TRP A 77 -8.17 8.50 -13.01
C TRP A 77 -9.30 9.53 -13.01
N MET A 78 -9.78 9.85 -11.82
CA MET A 78 -10.75 10.89 -11.59
C MET A 78 -10.09 12.03 -10.82
N THR A 79 -10.15 13.24 -11.36
CA THR A 79 -9.60 14.42 -10.72
C THR A 79 -10.70 15.18 -10.00
N LEU A 80 -10.52 15.41 -8.70
CA LEU A 80 -11.43 16.22 -7.89
C LEU A 80 -10.75 17.56 -7.60
N ALA A 81 -11.28 18.64 -8.16
CA ALA A 81 -10.82 19.99 -7.88
C ALA A 81 -11.36 20.48 -6.54
N ASN A 82 -10.49 20.81 -5.60
CA ASN A 82 -10.80 21.48 -4.34
C ASN A 82 -9.54 22.09 -3.70
N ASN A 83 -9.69 22.67 -2.53
CA ASN A 83 -8.59 23.29 -1.78
C ASN A 83 -7.85 22.31 -0.86
N GLY A 84 -7.72 21.04 -1.26
CA GLY A 84 -7.05 19.99 -0.48
C GLY A 84 -7.92 19.38 0.62
N LYS A 85 -9.18 19.80 0.75
CA LYS A 85 -10.16 19.21 1.68
C LYS A 85 -11.27 18.51 0.91
N LEU A 86 -11.59 17.31 1.31
CA LEU A 86 -12.67 16.49 0.73
C LEU A 86 -13.55 15.94 1.81
N ASN A 87 -14.75 15.51 1.41
CA ASN A 87 -15.67 14.76 2.25
C ASN A 87 -15.96 13.39 1.58
N VAL A 88 -16.02 12.32 2.37
CA VAL A 88 -16.24 10.96 1.90
C VAL A 88 -17.52 10.84 1.07
N SER A 89 -18.63 11.44 1.50
CA SER A 89 -19.89 11.39 0.76
C SER A 89 -19.79 12.09 -0.59
N SER A 90 -19.14 13.26 -0.65
CA SER A 90 -18.94 13.98 -1.91
C SER A 90 -18.05 13.23 -2.88
N VAL A 91 -17.06 12.49 -2.39
CA VAL A 91 -16.22 11.60 -3.22
C VAL A 91 -17.07 10.47 -3.79
N LEU A 92 -17.87 9.79 -2.96
CA LEU A 92 -18.77 8.73 -3.41
C LEU A 92 -19.80 9.22 -4.43
N ASP A 93 -20.41 10.36 -4.19
CA ASP A 93 -21.36 10.98 -5.12
C ASP A 93 -20.73 11.26 -6.49
N SER A 94 -19.49 11.75 -6.49
CA SER A 94 -18.75 12.02 -7.72
C SER A 94 -18.43 10.72 -8.48
N LEU A 95 -18.02 9.68 -7.76
CA LEU A 95 -17.69 8.38 -8.35
C LEU A 95 -18.93 7.67 -8.90
N THR A 96 -20.07 7.74 -8.19
CA THR A 96 -21.32 7.12 -8.63
C THR A 96 -21.98 7.86 -9.80
N LYS A 97 -21.60 9.10 -10.07
CA LYS A 97 -21.96 9.82 -11.32
C LYS A 97 -21.14 9.36 -12.51
N GLN A 98 -19.90 8.94 -12.29
CA GLN A 98 -18.98 8.52 -13.35
C GLN A 98 -19.10 7.03 -13.67
N TYR A 99 -19.43 6.19 -12.71
CA TYR A 99 -19.51 4.74 -12.85
C TYR A 99 -20.90 4.22 -12.48
N ASN A 100 -21.42 3.32 -13.29
CA ASN A 100 -22.60 2.52 -12.98
C ASN A 100 -22.22 1.04 -12.90
N ALA A 101 -22.84 0.33 -11.97
CA ALA A 101 -22.86 -1.13 -12.02
C ALA A 101 -24.06 -1.59 -12.84
N VAL A 102 -23.85 -2.57 -13.71
CA VAL A 102 -24.89 -3.11 -14.62
C VAL A 102 -24.84 -4.62 -14.65
N GLN A 103 -25.98 -5.22 -14.95
CA GLN A 103 -26.10 -6.65 -15.22
C GLN A 103 -26.95 -6.86 -16.46
N TYR A 104 -26.50 -7.73 -17.37
CA TYR A 104 -27.25 -8.08 -18.52
C TYR A 104 -28.35 -9.11 -18.15
N SER A 105 -29.60 -8.78 -18.37
CA SER A 105 -30.74 -9.70 -18.23
C SER A 105 -31.90 -9.22 -19.08
N ASN A 106 -32.73 -10.16 -19.53
CA ASN A 106 -33.90 -9.87 -20.42
C ASN A 106 -33.51 -9.04 -21.65
N ASN A 107 -32.39 -9.38 -22.28
CA ASN A 107 -31.85 -8.71 -23.48
C ASN A 107 -31.51 -7.20 -23.28
N ALA A 108 -31.29 -6.78 -22.04
CA ALA A 108 -30.90 -5.39 -21.69
C ALA A 108 -29.87 -5.35 -20.55
N PHE A 109 -29.12 -4.27 -20.54
CA PHE A 109 -28.29 -3.92 -19.35
C PHE A 109 -29.18 -3.23 -18.32
N ASN A 110 -29.31 -3.85 -17.18
CA ASN A 110 -30.05 -3.30 -16.04
C ASN A 110 -29.07 -2.67 -15.03
N LYS A 111 -29.41 -1.49 -14.54
CA LYS A 111 -28.61 -0.81 -13.52
C LYS A 111 -28.71 -1.55 -12.18
N ILE A 112 -27.55 -1.81 -11.59
CA ILE A 112 -27.40 -2.41 -10.27
C ILE A 112 -26.96 -1.30 -9.30
N GLY A 113 -27.51 -1.30 -8.09
CA GLY A 113 -27.11 -0.32 -7.07
C GLY A 113 -25.63 -0.50 -6.65
N ILE A 114 -24.92 0.62 -6.55
CA ILE A 114 -23.60 0.64 -5.91
C ILE A 114 -23.83 0.61 -4.39
N THR A 115 -23.24 -0.37 -3.73
CA THR A 115 -23.50 -0.68 -2.31
C THR A 115 -22.34 -0.27 -1.38
N THR A 116 -21.37 0.50 -1.88
CA THR A 116 -20.21 0.95 -1.10
C THR A 116 -20.64 1.88 0.03
N PRO A 117 -20.54 1.48 1.30
CA PRO A 117 -20.83 2.38 2.40
C PRO A 117 -19.72 3.40 2.61
N ALA A 118 -20.06 4.58 3.13
CA ALA A 118 -19.05 5.60 3.49
C ALA A 118 -18.02 5.09 4.50
N ALA A 119 -18.40 4.14 5.36
CA ALA A 119 -17.51 3.51 6.32
C ALA A 119 -16.37 2.71 5.65
N ASP A 120 -16.62 2.08 4.50
CA ASP A 120 -15.60 1.34 3.75
C ASP A 120 -14.56 2.30 3.17
N VAL A 121 -15.01 3.41 2.57
CA VAL A 121 -14.11 4.47 2.06
C VAL A 121 -13.29 5.09 3.20
N THR A 122 -13.91 5.35 4.33
CA THR A 122 -13.22 5.82 5.54
C THR A 122 -12.14 4.84 6.00
N SER A 123 -12.43 3.54 5.95
CA SER A 123 -11.47 2.49 6.31
C SER A 123 -10.31 2.41 5.31
N GLU A 124 -10.57 2.52 4.02
CA GLU A 124 -9.53 2.57 2.98
C GLU A 124 -8.61 3.79 3.17
N LEU A 125 -9.17 4.96 3.40
CA LEU A 125 -8.41 6.19 3.68
C LEU A 125 -7.55 6.05 4.93
N LYS A 126 -8.09 5.53 6.04
CA LYS A 126 -7.33 5.29 7.28
C LYS A 126 -6.19 4.29 7.09
N LYS A 127 -6.40 3.22 6.33
CA LYS A 127 -5.33 2.27 5.95
C LYS A 127 -4.22 2.94 5.13
N ALA A 128 -4.57 3.96 4.35
CA ALA A 128 -3.61 4.77 3.59
C ALA A 128 -2.93 5.87 4.44
N GLY A 129 -3.23 5.95 5.76
CA GLY A 129 -2.66 6.94 6.68
C GLY A 129 -3.34 8.31 6.61
N VAL A 130 -4.59 8.36 6.14
CA VAL A 130 -5.40 9.58 6.06
C VAL A 130 -6.40 9.61 7.21
N ASP A 131 -6.34 10.67 8.01
CA ASP A 131 -7.31 10.88 9.09
C ASP A 131 -8.63 11.44 8.51
N VAL A 132 -9.73 10.80 8.89
CA VAL A 132 -11.10 11.21 8.53
C VAL A 132 -11.84 11.55 9.82
N ASP A 133 -12.42 12.76 9.90
CA ASP A 133 -13.18 13.20 11.06
C ASP A 133 -14.58 12.54 11.16
N ALA A 134 -15.30 12.80 12.25
CA ALA A 134 -16.63 12.23 12.48
C ALA A 134 -17.69 12.66 11.44
N SER A 135 -17.46 13.78 10.76
CA SER A 135 -18.33 14.30 9.69
C SER A 135 -17.92 13.80 8.30
N GLY A 136 -16.88 12.95 8.21
CA GLY A 136 -16.38 12.40 6.96
C GLY A 136 -15.42 13.33 6.21
N ASN A 137 -14.95 14.42 6.81
CA ASN A 137 -14.00 15.31 6.17
C ASN A 137 -12.57 14.84 6.38
N PHE A 138 -11.72 15.08 5.37
CA PHE A 138 -10.31 14.74 5.42
C PHE A 138 -9.45 15.70 4.59
N THR A 139 -8.17 15.81 4.95
CA THR A 139 -7.18 16.44 4.09
C THR A 139 -6.76 15.44 3.03
N ALA A 140 -7.11 15.75 1.80
CA ALA A 140 -6.87 14.82 0.70
C ALA A 140 -5.37 14.66 0.42
N PRO A 141 -4.87 13.42 0.26
CA PRO A 141 -3.60 13.19 -0.41
C PRO A 141 -3.73 13.55 -1.90
N ASP A 142 -2.60 13.70 -2.58
CA ASP A 142 -2.56 13.95 -4.04
C ASP A 142 -3.15 12.78 -4.85
N THR A 143 -3.15 11.58 -4.28
CA THR A 143 -3.77 10.39 -4.87
C THR A 143 -4.20 9.42 -3.78
N PHE A 144 -5.35 8.77 -3.98
CA PHE A 144 -5.86 7.67 -3.15
C PHE A 144 -6.79 6.77 -3.96
N THR A 145 -7.08 5.59 -3.45
CA THR A 145 -7.98 4.63 -4.11
C THR A 145 -9.28 4.51 -3.33
N VAL A 146 -10.40 4.44 -4.05
CA VAL A 146 -11.72 4.11 -3.51
C VAL A 146 -12.26 2.90 -4.27
N THR A 147 -12.65 1.85 -3.56
CA THR A 147 -13.23 0.67 -4.19
C THR A 147 -14.74 0.76 -4.17
N LEU A 148 -15.35 0.86 -5.36
CA LEU A 148 -16.80 0.77 -5.51
C LEU A 148 -17.21 -0.70 -5.54
N ASN A 149 -18.26 -1.04 -4.80
CA ASN A 149 -18.84 -2.37 -4.73
C ASN A 149 -20.29 -2.33 -5.19
N ALA A 150 -20.72 -3.40 -5.84
CA ALA A 150 -22.11 -3.59 -6.24
C ALA A 150 -22.52 -5.05 -6.08
N LYS A 151 -23.80 -5.27 -5.77
CA LYS A 151 -24.38 -6.60 -5.60
C LYS A 151 -25.74 -6.65 -6.29
N SER A 152 -25.94 -7.66 -7.10
CA SER A 152 -27.22 -7.89 -7.79
C SER A 152 -28.27 -8.47 -6.83
N ASP A 153 -29.43 -7.86 -6.78
CA ASP A 153 -30.61 -8.39 -6.09
C ASP A 153 -31.25 -9.55 -6.85
N VAL A 154 -30.92 -9.72 -8.14
CA VAL A 154 -31.46 -10.80 -8.95
C VAL A 154 -30.80 -12.13 -8.65
N ASN A 155 -29.47 -12.19 -8.59
CA ASN A 155 -28.74 -13.45 -8.44
C ASN A 155 -27.63 -13.41 -7.37
N GLY A 156 -27.48 -12.31 -6.62
CA GLY A 156 -26.50 -12.16 -5.56
C GLY A 156 -25.06 -11.98 -6.02
N LYS A 157 -24.79 -11.97 -7.32
CA LYS A 157 -23.44 -11.76 -7.85
C LYS A 157 -22.94 -10.36 -7.55
N THR A 158 -21.65 -10.24 -7.29
CA THR A 158 -20.98 -8.99 -6.89
C THR A 158 -19.95 -8.57 -7.91
N ALA A 159 -19.65 -7.28 -7.94
CA ALA A 159 -18.51 -6.72 -8.64
C ALA A 159 -17.83 -5.65 -7.77
N SER A 160 -16.54 -5.45 -7.99
CA SER A 160 -15.76 -4.40 -7.33
C SER A 160 -14.93 -3.65 -8.36
N LEU A 161 -14.86 -2.31 -8.23
CA LEU A 161 -14.10 -1.44 -9.09
C LEU A 161 -13.20 -0.54 -8.25
N PRO A 162 -11.88 -0.79 -8.19
CA PRO A 162 -10.96 0.15 -7.59
C PRO A 162 -10.77 1.36 -8.51
N VAL A 163 -11.04 2.56 -7.99
CA VAL A 163 -10.90 3.83 -8.69
C VAL A 163 -9.78 4.64 -8.05
N VAL A 164 -8.79 5.03 -8.85
CA VAL A 164 -7.73 5.93 -8.40
C VAL A 164 -8.20 7.38 -8.54
N VAL A 165 -8.31 8.08 -7.41
CA VAL A 165 -8.69 9.49 -7.33
C VAL A 165 -7.43 10.35 -7.26
N THR A 166 -7.36 11.39 -8.11
CA THR A 166 -6.27 12.38 -8.10
C THR A 166 -6.81 13.73 -7.65
N VAL A 167 -6.14 14.36 -6.70
CA VAL A 167 -6.48 15.66 -6.14
C VAL A 167 -5.33 16.64 -6.40
N PRO A 168 -5.46 17.60 -7.34
CA PRO A 168 -4.35 18.47 -7.76
C PRO A 168 -3.74 19.29 -6.61
N ASN A 169 -4.56 19.69 -5.63
CA ASN A 169 -4.13 20.42 -4.44
C ASN A 169 -3.98 19.53 -3.21
N GLY A 170 -3.95 18.21 -3.40
CA GLY A 170 -3.79 17.23 -2.33
C GLY A 170 -2.37 17.23 -1.75
N LYS A 171 -2.25 16.75 -0.54
CA LYS A 171 -0.95 16.55 0.10
C LYS A 171 -0.15 15.48 -0.65
N SER A 172 1.07 15.81 -1.09
CA SER A 172 1.89 14.85 -1.82
C SER A 172 2.15 13.58 -0.99
N THR A 173 1.88 12.42 -1.59
CA THR A 173 2.17 11.10 -1.04
C THR A 173 3.58 10.62 -1.40
N VAL A 174 4.23 11.31 -2.35
CA VAL A 174 5.60 10.99 -2.75
C VAL A 174 6.58 11.61 -1.76
N VAL A 175 7.39 10.77 -1.12
CA VAL A 175 8.42 11.26 -0.21
C VAL A 175 9.60 11.84 -0.99
N PRO A 176 10.25 12.91 -0.49
CA PRO A 176 11.48 13.42 -1.06
C PRO A 176 12.53 12.31 -1.16
N SER A 177 13.17 12.21 -2.30
CA SER A 177 14.19 11.19 -2.53
C SER A 177 15.32 11.71 -3.40
N VAL A 178 16.47 11.04 -3.31
CA VAL A 178 17.67 11.32 -4.09
C VAL A 178 18.29 10.01 -4.55
N SER A 179 18.76 9.98 -5.81
CA SER A 179 19.53 8.85 -6.31
C SER A 179 20.98 8.97 -5.86
N LYS A 180 21.53 7.92 -5.25
CA LYS A 180 22.93 7.83 -4.80
C LYS A 180 23.59 6.57 -5.34
N THR A 181 24.89 6.63 -5.55
CA THR A 181 25.70 5.48 -6.00
C THR A 181 26.31 4.78 -4.78
N VAL A 182 26.15 3.48 -4.70
CA VAL A 182 26.78 2.65 -3.66
C VAL A 182 28.24 2.42 -4.02
N MET A 183 29.17 2.81 -3.16
CA MET A 183 30.62 2.71 -3.38
C MET A 183 31.23 1.43 -2.79
N HIS A 184 30.52 0.77 -1.88
CA HIS A 184 30.88 -0.54 -1.30
C HIS A 184 29.63 -1.43 -1.27
N ASN A 185 29.78 -2.75 -1.50
CA ASN A 185 28.64 -3.67 -1.40
C ASN A 185 27.88 -3.46 -0.10
N ALA A 186 26.56 -3.28 -0.21
CA ALA A 186 25.69 -2.97 0.91
C ALA A 186 24.61 -4.04 1.08
N TYR A 187 24.17 -4.22 2.32
CA TYR A 187 23.01 -5.01 2.69
C TYR A 187 21.91 -4.12 3.20
N PHE A 188 20.69 -4.63 3.21
CA PHE A 188 19.54 -3.95 3.76
C PHE A 188 19.36 -4.28 5.24
N TYR A 189 18.94 -3.31 6.02
CA TYR A 189 18.72 -3.40 7.45
C TYR A 189 17.32 -2.89 7.79
N ASP A 190 16.75 -3.33 8.90
CA ASP A 190 15.54 -2.76 9.49
C ASP A 190 15.83 -1.56 10.39
N LYS A 191 14.81 -0.97 11.00
CA LYS A 191 14.90 0.15 11.95
C LYS A 191 15.70 -0.15 13.23
N ASN A 192 16.04 -1.42 13.48
CA ASN A 192 16.85 -1.88 14.63
C ASN A 192 18.28 -2.24 14.21
N ALA A 193 18.67 -1.92 12.96
CA ALA A 193 19.92 -2.34 12.32
C ALA A 193 20.10 -3.87 12.21
N LYS A 194 19.01 -4.63 12.23
CA LYS A 194 19.03 -6.05 11.94
C LYS A 194 18.94 -6.24 10.42
N ARG A 195 19.79 -7.12 9.88
CA ARG A 195 19.82 -7.41 8.44
C ARG A 195 18.48 -7.98 7.95
N VAL A 196 17.97 -7.43 6.85
CA VAL A 196 16.74 -7.87 6.19
C VAL A 196 17.10 -8.68 4.95
N GLY A 197 16.78 -9.95 4.96
CA GLY A 197 17.02 -10.86 3.84
C GLY A 197 18.51 -11.12 3.54
N THR A 198 18.76 -11.72 2.39
CA THR A 198 20.10 -12.05 1.89
C THR A 198 20.56 -11.16 0.74
N ASP A 199 19.67 -10.34 0.21
CA ASP A 199 19.93 -9.48 -0.93
C ASP A 199 21.06 -8.50 -0.66
N LYS A 200 21.86 -8.30 -1.69
CA LYS A 200 23.02 -7.43 -1.65
C LYS A 200 22.97 -6.45 -2.81
N LEU A 201 23.03 -5.18 -2.47
CA LEU A 201 23.23 -4.12 -3.45
C LEU A 201 24.73 -4.05 -3.75
N THR A 202 25.10 -4.40 -4.98
CA THR A 202 26.50 -4.39 -5.39
C THR A 202 27.00 -2.97 -5.61
N ARG A 203 28.28 -2.75 -5.33
CA ARG A 203 28.95 -1.46 -5.54
C ARG A 203 28.74 -0.94 -6.96
N TYR A 204 28.65 0.37 -7.07
CA TYR A 204 28.47 1.15 -8.30
C TYR A 204 27.05 1.10 -8.90
N ASN A 205 26.13 0.38 -8.27
CA ASN A 205 24.72 0.50 -8.59
C ASN A 205 24.10 1.74 -7.91
N SER A 206 23.11 2.29 -8.55
CA SER A 206 22.31 3.38 -7.99
C SER A 206 21.25 2.83 -7.05
N VAL A 207 20.90 3.63 -6.06
CA VAL A 207 19.77 3.40 -5.14
C VAL A 207 19.08 4.71 -4.86
N THR A 208 17.75 4.69 -4.83
CA THR A 208 16.94 5.86 -4.45
C THR A 208 16.72 5.81 -2.93
N VAL A 209 17.09 6.88 -2.24
CA VAL A 209 17.03 6.96 -0.78
C VAL A 209 16.45 8.28 -0.32
N SER A 210 16.04 8.37 0.94
CA SER A 210 15.67 9.64 1.58
C SER A 210 16.84 10.62 1.53
N PRO A 211 16.61 11.94 1.39
CA PRO A 211 17.70 12.93 1.35
C PRO A 211 18.51 13.03 2.65
N LYS A 212 17.90 12.64 3.78
CA LYS A 212 18.50 12.71 5.12
C LYS A 212 18.76 11.30 5.65
N THR A 213 19.84 11.16 6.40
CA THR A 213 20.15 9.92 7.12
C THR A 213 19.43 9.87 8.46
N THR A 214 19.18 8.65 8.93
CA THR A 214 18.69 8.33 10.27
C THR A 214 19.81 7.62 11.04
N THR A 215 20.01 7.99 12.31
CA THR A 215 20.98 7.31 13.16
C THR A 215 20.34 6.08 13.81
N ILE A 216 20.92 4.90 13.56
CA ILE A 216 20.49 3.64 14.17
C ILE A 216 21.72 3.01 14.84
N ASN A 217 21.65 2.76 16.15
CA ASN A 217 22.75 2.20 16.93
C ASN A 217 24.10 2.95 16.71
N GLY A 218 24.05 4.29 16.72
CA GLY A 218 25.22 5.15 16.56
C GLY A 218 25.82 5.24 15.17
N LYS A 219 25.19 4.64 14.15
CA LYS A 219 25.61 4.71 12.74
C LYS A 219 24.56 5.39 11.89
N ALA A 220 24.99 6.13 10.87
CA ALA A 220 24.10 6.77 9.91
C ALA A 220 23.64 5.79 8.85
N TYR A 221 22.35 5.81 8.57
CA TYR A 221 21.71 5.00 7.53
C TYR A 221 20.81 5.86 6.65
N TYR A 222 20.78 5.56 5.39
CA TYR A 222 19.76 6.06 4.46
C TYR A 222 18.59 5.08 4.40
N GLU A 223 17.35 5.59 4.48
CA GLU A 223 16.18 4.77 4.19
C GLU A 223 15.94 4.72 2.68
N VAL A 224 15.72 3.53 2.17
CA VAL A 224 15.46 3.29 0.74
C VAL A 224 14.04 3.76 0.41
N VAL A 225 13.91 4.43 -0.74
CA VAL A 225 12.62 4.85 -1.28
C VAL A 225 12.27 3.96 -2.48
N GLU A 226 11.16 3.25 -2.37
CA GLU A 226 10.62 2.38 -3.41
C GLU A 226 9.23 2.90 -3.80
N ASN A 227 8.99 3.09 -5.09
CA ASN A 227 7.71 3.58 -5.62
C ASN A 227 7.21 4.89 -4.94
N GLY A 228 8.13 5.82 -4.66
CA GLY A 228 7.82 7.09 -4.02
C GLY A 228 7.49 7.03 -2.53
N LYS A 229 7.68 5.88 -1.87
CA LYS A 229 7.42 5.68 -0.43
C LYS A 229 8.66 5.18 0.30
N LEU A 230 8.76 5.49 1.59
CA LEU A 230 9.77 4.90 2.46
C LEU A 230 9.52 3.39 2.57
N SER A 231 10.54 2.58 2.30
CA SER A 231 10.41 1.11 2.22
C SER A 231 10.59 0.39 3.56
N GLY A 232 11.02 1.10 4.60
CA GLY A 232 11.42 0.50 5.88
C GLY A 232 12.75 -0.27 5.82
N LYS A 233 13.46 -0.23 4.67
CA LYS A 233 14.79 -0.82 4.47
C LYS A 233 15.84 0.28 4.54
N PHE A 234 16.92 0.00 5.23
CA PHE A 234 17.99 0.96 5.49
C PHE A 234 19.33 0.46 4.93
N ILE A 235 20.13 1.39 4.40
CA ILE A 235 21.49 1.13 3.92
C ILE A 235 22.45 1.99 4.75
N ASN A 236 23.53 1.38 5.25
CA ASN A 236 24.56 2.13 5.98
C ASN A 236 25.17 3.20 5.07
N ALA A 237 25.15 4.46 5.54
CA ALA A 237 25.62 5.61 4.77
C ALA A 237 27.13 5.54 4.46
N ASP A 238 27.91 4.80 5.25
CA ASP A 238 29.33 4.59 4.98
C ASP A 238 29.60 3.87 3.65
N ASN A 239 28.64 3.05 3.20
CA ASN A 239 28.75 2.39 1.87
C ASN A 239 28.46 3.35 0.70
N ILE A 240 27.92 4.54 0.98
CA ILE A 240 27.48 5.52 -0.03
C ILE A 240 28.36 6.78 0.04
N ASP A 241 28.34 7.49 1.15
CA ASP A 241 29.07 8.76 1.35
C ASP A 241 30.49 8.54 1.89
N GLY A 242 30.72 7.36 2.48
CA GLY A 242 31.98 7.00 3.10
C GLY A 242 32.23 7.71 4.43
N THR A 243 33.37 7.39 5.02
CA THR A 243 33.88 7.98 6.26
C THR A 243 35.21 8.66 6.02
N LYS A 244 35.35 9.91 6.42
CA LYS A 244 36.63 10.62 6.41
C LYS A 244 37.52 10.08 7.50
N ARG A 245 38.70 9.53 7.13
CA ARG A 245 39.73 9.02 8.04
C ARG A 245 41.03 9.78 7.85
N THR A 246 41.76 10.01 8.91
CA THR A 246 43.06 10.69 8.86
C THR A 246 44.18 9.67 8.76
N LEU A 247 45.10 9.88 7.83
CA LEU A 247 46.27 9.00 7.67
C LEU A 247 47.29 9.21 8.79
N LYS A 248 47.70 8.12 9.40
CA LYS A 248 48.79 8.09 10.44
C LYS A 248 50.17 7.97 9.80
N HIS A 249 50.23 7.50 8.56
CA HIS A 249 51.47 7.31 7.79
C HIS A 249 51.29 7.74 6.34
N ASN A 250 52.38 8.07 5.64
CA ASN A 250 52.32 8.24 4.20
C ASN A 250 51.81 6.97 3.54
N ALA A 251 50.93 7.09 2.56
CA ALA A 251 50.23 5.97 1.98
C ALA A 251 50.33 6.00 0.45
N TYR A 252 50.56 4.83 -0.15
CA TYR A 252 50.40 4.62 -1.58
C TYR A 252 48.96 4.20 -1.90
N VAL A 253 48.51 4.56 -3.10
CA VAL A 253 47.24 4.11 -3.63
C VAL A 253 47.45 2.86 -4.49
N TYR A 254 46.73 1.78 -4.19
CA TYR A 254 46.89 0.46 -4.82
C TYR A 254 45.71 0.13 -5.72
N LYS A 255 46.01 -0.51 -6.87
CA LYS A 255 45.00 -1.14 -7.74
C LYS A 255 44.79 -2.61 -7.38
N THR A 256 45.87 -3.29 -6.97
CA THR A 256 45.90 -4.68 -6.46
C THR A 256 46.93 -4.78 -5.33
N SER A 257 47.05 -5.94 -4.69
CA SER A 257 48.06 -6.19 -3.64
C SER A 257 49.50 -5.96 -4.10
N LYS A 258 49.78 -6.04 -5.40
CA LYS A 258 51.13 -5.93 -6.00
C LYS A 258 51.31 -4.69 -6.88
N LYS A 259 50.21 -4.00 -7.28
CA LYS A 259 50.29 -2.90 -8.26
C LYS A 259 49.70 -1.62 -7.69
N ARG A 260 50.45 -0.52 -7.76
CA ARG A 260 49.91 0.83 -7.48
C ARG A 260 48.91 1.24 -8.54
N ALA A 261 47.90 2.02 -8.11
CA ALA A 261 46.93 2.60 -9.03
C ALA A 261 47.50 3.80 -9.80
N ASN A 262 48.36 4.58 -9.11
CA ASN A 262 49.02 5.78 -9.64
C ASN A 262 50.33 6.04 -8.91
N LYS A 263 51.01 7.13 -9.23
CA LYS A 263 52.26 7.56 -8.59
C LYS A 263 52.05 8.41 -7.36
N VAL A 264 50.78 8.74 -7.00
CA VAL A 264 50.44 9.61 -5.88
C VAL A 264 50.83 8.97 -4.54
N VAL A 265 51.41 9.78 -3.68
CA VAL A 265 51.65 9.48 -2.27
C VAL A 265 50.82 10.40 -1.40
N LEU A 266 49.84 9.83 -0.75
CA LEU A 266 49.03 10.55 0.24
C LEU A 266 49.91 10.75 1.50
N LYS A 267 49.84 11.93 2.11
CA LYS A 267 50.69 12.30 3.21
C LYS A 267 50.07 11.94 4.58
N LYS A 268 50.92 11.69 5.58
CA LYS A 268 50.48 11.63 6.97
C LYS A 268 49.70 12.90 7.31
N GLY A 269 48.53 12.75 7.95
CA GLY A 269 47.63 13.85 8.29
C GLY A 269 46.55 14.15 7.27
N ASP A 270 46.67 13.63 6.03
CA ASP A 270 45.65 13.81 5.01
C ASP A 270 44.33 13.14 5.44
N LYS A 271 43.20 13.81 5.20
CA LYS A 271 41.87 13.28 5.41
C LYS A 271 41.41 12.61 4.11
N VAL A 272 41.19 11.30 4.15
CA VAL A 272 40.81 10.49 3.00
C VAL A 272 39.44 9.88 3.25
N THR A 273 38.52 10.02 2.31
CA THR A 273 37.22 9.35 2.38
C THR A 273 37.39 7.87 2.00
N THR A 274 36.99 6.99 2.93
CA THR A 274 36.98 5.54 2.73
C THR A 274 35.54 5.06 2.67
N TYR A 275 35.24 4.02 1.89
CA TYR A 275 33.89 3.51 1.65
C TYR A 275 33.69 2.12 2.25
N GLY A 276 32.75 2.01 3.19
CA GLY A 276 32.36 0.74 3.79
C GLY A 276 33.48 0.04 4.55
N GLY A 277 33.38 -1.29 4.62
CA GLY A 277 34.39 -2.15 5.24
C GLY A 277 35.66 -2.33 4.40
N THR A 278 36.66 -2.99 5.00
CA THR A 278 37.89 -3.32 4.31
C THR A 278 37.74 -4.49 3.33
N TYR A 279 38.58 -4.50 2.32
CA TYR A 279 38.80 -5.64 1.43
C TYR A 279 40.08 -6.37 1.81
N THR A 280 40.01 -7.67 2.02
CA THR A 280 41.21 -8.49 2.17
C THR A 280 41.80 -8.84 0.79
N PHE A 281 43.00 -8.37 0.51
CA PHE A 281 43.69 -8.65 -0.74
C PHE A 281 44.46 -9.99 -0.69
N LYS A 282 44.93 -10.49 -1.84
CA LYS A 282 45.64 -11.76 -1.96
C LYS A 282 46.89 -11.87 -1.05
N ASN A 283 47.44 -10.76 -0.58
CA ASN A 283 48.56 -10.71 0.37
C ASN A 283 48.14 -10.76 1.83
N GLY A 284 46.88 -11.07 2.13
CA GLY A 284 46.32 -11.13 3.49
C GLY A 284 46.09 -9.76 4.15
N LYS A 285 46.50 -8.64 3.54
CA LYS A 285 46.37 -7.30 4.12
C LYS A 285 44.98 -6.70 3.77
N GLN A 286 44.51 -5.85 4.67
CA GLN A 286 43.25 -5.18 4.51
C GLN A 286 43.42 -3.78 3.90
N TYR A 287 42.49 -3.42 3.02
CA TYR A 287 42.50 -2.16 2.28
C TYR A 287 41.12 -1.54 2.26
N TYR A 288 41.04 -0.23 2.44
CA TYR A 288 39.85 0.55 2.19
C TYR A 288 39.78 1.01 0.73
N LYS A 289 38.59 0.97 0.12
CA LYS A 289 38.31 1.68 -1.12
C LYS A 289 38.33 3.18 -0.82
N ILE A 290 39.01 3.94 -1.68
CA ILE A 290 39.02 5.40 -1.67
C ILE A 290 38.61 5.95 -3.04
N GLY A 291 38.22 7.23 -3.11
CA GLY A 291 37.74 7.84 -4.35
C GLY A 291 36.31 7.43 -4.69
N ASN A 292 35.51 8.38 -5.14
CA ASN A 292 34.06 8.23 -5.43
C ASN A 292 33.75 7.82 -6.87
N ASN A 293 34.67 7.05 -7.49
CA ASN A 293 34.55 6.56 -8.85
C ASN A 293 34.68 5.04 -8.91
N THR A 294 34.52 4.45 -10.08
CA THR A 294 34.62 3.00 -10.31
C THR A 294 36.06 2.48 -10.37
N GLU A 295 37.05 3.35 -10.33
CA GLU A 295 38.47 2.97 -10.40
C GLU A 295 38.90 2.13 -9.18
N LYS A 296 39.83 1.23 -9.42
CA LYS A 296 40.43 0.39 -8.36
C LYS A 296 41.47 1.20 -7.61
N THR A 297 41.02 2.00 -6.63
CA THR A 297 41.86 2.84 -5.76
C THR A 297 41.68 2.42 -4.31
N TYR A 298 42.75 1.92 -3.70
CA TYR A 298 42.71 1.37 -2.35
C TYR A 298 43.92 1.82 -1.53
N VAL A 299 43.70 2.05 -0.23
CA VAL A 299 44.76 2.37 0.74
C VAL A 299 44.77 1.29 1.82
N LYS A 300 45.96 0.88 2.29
CA LYS A 300 46.06 -0.08 3.40
C LYS A 300 45.37 0.45 4.63
N ALA A 301 44.58 -0.37 5.28
CA ALA A 301 43.86 -0.02 6.49
C ALA A 301 44.81 0.36 7.65
N SER A 302 46.00 -0.24 7.69
CA SER A 302 47.04 0.07 8.69
C SER A 302 47.62 1.48 8.58
N ASN A 303 47.30 2.23 7.52
CA ASN A 303 47.78 3.62 7.38
C ASN A 303 46.84 4.63 8.04
N PHE A 304 45.65 4.21 8.49
CA PHE A 304 44.66 4.98 9.23
C PHE A 304 44.69 4.63 10.72
#